data_13940cf4c22df67b3de206f42d79de09
#
_entry.id   13940cf4c22df67b3de206f42d79de09
#
_cell.length_a   1.000
_cell.length_b   1.000
_cell.length_c   1.000
_cell.angle_alpha   90.00
_cell.angle_beta   90.00
_cell.angle_gamma   90.00
#
_symmetry.space_group_name_H-M   'P 1'
#
loop_
_entity.id
_entity.type
_entity.pdbx_description
1 polymer ?
#
loop_
_entity_poly.entity_id
_entity_poly.type
_entity_poly.pdbx_seq_one_letter_code
_entity_poly.pdbx_strand_id
1 'polypeptide(L)'
;MPLLAGLALGVSVHAQTPPGAGLPAEAVQQALTLAGQAAQALAPPGARVVVSPGAIDPRLQLAPCAKIEPTQITGQPAWGRTRIALRCVEGKSRWNVSLPVTVQVFAPAVVLATALPAGATLDTTALTLAEVDWGAASGQPFANGQALLGRVLARPLAAGQALRAPDLLARKWFAPGETVQ
;
A
#
# COMPACT_ATOMS: atom_id res chain seq x y z
N MET A 1 -13.03 36.25 -57.60
CA MET A 1 -13.01 34.90 -57.03
C MET A 1 -12.90 35.03 -55.53
N PRO A 2 -13.96 34.78 -54.74
CA PRO A 2 -13.85 34.79 -53.28
C PRO A 2 -13.67 33.38 -52.77
N LEU A 3 -12.63 33.19 -51.89
CA LEU A 3 -12.36 32.00 -51.13
C LEU A 3 -13.35 31.89 -49.96
N LEU A 4 -14.13 30.81 -49.93
CA LEU A 4 -14.95 30.40 -48.82
C LEU A 4 -14.10 29.60 -47.81
N ALA A 5 -13.85 30.18 -46.62
CA ALA A 5 -13.26 29.49 -45.50
C ALA A 5 -14.37 28.70 -44.75
N GLY A 6 -14.33 27.38 -44.82
CA GLY A 6 -15.23 26.50 -44.08
C GLY A 6 -14.78 26.37 -42.62
N LEU A 7 -15.61 26.81 -41.68
CA LEU A 7 -15.43 26.57 -40.22
C LEU A 7 -15.94 25.16 -39.92
N ALA A 8 -15.04 24.23 -39.56
CA ALA A 8 -15.39 22.93 -39.04
C ALA A 8 -15.64 23.06 -37.51
N LEU A 9 -16.91 22.99 -37.10
CA LEU A 9 -17.30 22.85 -35.69
C LEU A 9 -17.05 21.40 -35.22
N GLY A 10 -15.99 21.21 -34.45
CA GLY A 10 -15.72 19.93 -33.78
C GLY A 10 -16.73 19.70 -32.66
N VAL A 11 -17.64 18.75 -32.84
CA VAL A 11 -18.54 18.26 -31.79
C VAL A 11 -17.74 17.30 -30.88
N SER A 12 -17.41 17.76 -29.70
CA SER A 12 -16.82 16.88 -28.64
C SER A 12 -17.92 15.97 -28.10
N VAL A 13 -17.91 14.71 -28.52
CA VAL A 13 -18.77 13.67 -27.94
C VAL A 13 -18.24 13.32 -26.56
N HIS A 14 -18.84 13.86 -25.52
CA HIS A 14 -18.64 13.38 -24.15
C HIS A 14 -19.34 12.02 -24.05
N ALA A 15 -18.57 10.94 -23.96
CA ALA A 15 -19.07 9.61 -23.60
C ALA A 15 -19.66 9.68 -22.20
N GLN A 16 -20.96 9.81 -22.07
CA GLN A 16 -21.67 9.72 -20.81
C GLN A 16 -21.69 8.24 -20.40
N THR A 17 -21.00 7.89 -19.33
CA THR A 17 -21.12 6.58 -18.68
C THR A 17 -22.58 6.39 -18.26
N PRO A 18 -23.26 5.28 -18.63
CA PRO A 18 -24.64 5.07 -18.27
C PRO A 18 -24.83 5.11 -16.75
N PRO A 19 -25.87 5.78 -16.22
CA PRO A 19 -26.15 5.84 -14.81
C PRO A 19 -26.48 4.43 -14.27
N GLY A 20 -25.67 3.94 -13.33
CA GLY A 20 -25.93 2.69 -12.61
C GLY A 20 -24.88 1.59 -12.74
N ALA A 21 -23.81 1.77 -13.49
CA ALA A 21 -22.75 0.77 -13.63
C ALA A 21 -21.47 1.23 -12.90
N GLY A 22 -21.20 0.61 -11.73
CA GLY A 22 -19.93 0.77 -11.04
C GLY A 22 -19.80 2.02 -10.14
N LEU A 23 -18.61 2.22 -9.60
CA LEU A 23 -18.29 3.39 -8.78
C LEU A 23 -17.90 4.59 -9.67
N PRO A 24 -18.36 5.82 -9.34
CA PRO A 24 -17.90 7.03 -10.01
C PRO A 24 -16.40 7.22 -9.86
N ALA A 25 -15.72 7.64 -10.92
CA ALA A 25 -14.26 7.85 -10.92
C ALA A 25 -13.82 8.84 -9.83
N GLU A 26 -14.62 9.87 -9.58
CA GLU A 26 -14.38 10.85 -8.52
C GLU A 26 -14.35 10.21 -7.13
N ALA A 27 -15.30 9.33 -6.81
CA ALA A 27 -15.35 8.63 -5.54
C ALA A 27 -14.14 7.69 -5.36
N VAL A 28 -13.71 7.05 -6.45
CA VAL A 28 -12.47 6.24 -6.45
C VAL A 28 -11.26 7.13 -6.16
N GLN A 29 -11.13 8.29 -6.82
CA GLN A 29 -10.01 9.22 -6.59
C GLN A 29 -9.98 9.75 -5.16
N GLN A 30 -11.13 10.11 -4.59
CA GLN A 30 -11.22 10.54 -3.19
C GLN A 30 -10.77 9.42 -2.23
N ALA A 31 -11.15 8.16 -2.50
CA ALA A 31 -10.71 7.02 -1.72
C ALA A 31 -9.19 6.79 -1.80
N LEU A 32 -8.60 6.91 -2.99
CA LEU A 32 -7.15 6.78 -3.18
C LEU A 32 -6.40 7.92 -2.47
N THR A 33 -6.92 9.14 -2.53
CA THR A 33 -6.35 10.28 -1.81
C THR A 33 -6.37 10.05 -0.29
N LEU A 34 -7.50 9.58 0.25
CA LEU A 34 -7.62 9.24 1.67
C LEU A 34 -6.61 8.16 2.09
N ALA A 35 -6.48 7.10 1.31
CA ALA A 35 -5.51 6.02 1.56
C ALA A 35 -4.06 6.54 1.52
N GLY A 36 -3.74 7.40 0.54
CA GLY A 36 -2.42 8.01 0.41
C GLY A 36 -2.05 8.91 1.58
N GLN A 37 -2.97 9.75 2.02
CA GLN A 37 -2.78 10.62 3.19
C GLN A 37 -2.54 9.81 4.46
N ALA A 38 -3.32 8.75 4.69
CA ALA A 38 -3.14 7.88 5.84
C ALA A 38 -1.80 7.15 5.82
N ALA A 39 -1.39 6.68 4.65
CA ALA A 39 -0.10 6.03 4.47
C ALA A 39 1.06 6.99 4.70
N GLN A 40 0.98 8.21 4.16
CA GLN A 40 2.01 9.25 4.29
C GLN A 40 2.20 9.68 5.75
N ALA A 41 1.12 9.74 6.54
CA ALA A 41 1.19 10.10 7.96
C ALA A 41 2.00 9.10 8.81
N LEU A 42 2.11 7.84 8.36
CA LEU A 42 2.84 6.77 9.05
C LEU A 42 4.16 6.41 8.36
N ALA A 43 4.40 6.93 7.16
CA ALA A 43 5.58 6.63 6.38
C ALA A 43 6.83 7.31 6.96
N PRO A 44 8.02 6.71 6.82
CA PRO A 44 9.26 7.35 7.20
C PRO A 44 9.48 8.63 6.38
N PRO A 45 10.25 9.60 6.92
CA PRO A 45 10.57 10.83 6.21
C PRO A 45 11.17 10.56 4.83
N GLY A 46 10.70 11.27 3.81
CA GLY A 46 11.17 11.12 2.42
C GLY A 46 10.63 9.90 1.68
N ALA A 47 9.74 9.11 2.27
CA ALA A 47 9.13 7.98 1.59
C ALA A 47 8.24 8.43 0.42
N ARG A 48 8.26 7.64 -0.65
CA ARG A 48 7.37 7.80 -1.81
C ARG A 48 6.19 6.84 -1.69
N VAL A 49 4.99 7.40 -1.61
CA VAL A 49 3.75 6.63 -1.52
C VAL A 49 3.10 6.51 -2.89
N VAL A 50 2.72 5.29 -3.28
CA VAL A 50 1.99 4.98 -4.51
C VAL A 50 0.73 4.22 -4.13
N VAL A 51 -0.42 4.72 -4.59
CA VAL A 51 -1.73 4.12 -4.30
C VAL A 51 -2.40 3.73 -5.60
N SER A 52 -2.89 2.50 -5.66
CA SER A 52 -3.61 1.98 -6.83
C SER A 52 -4.91 1.30 -6.41
N PRO A 53 -6.00 1.48 -7.19
CA PRO A 53 -7.25 0.78 -6.95
C PRO A 53 -7.09 -0.70 -7.32
N GLY A 54 -7.72 -1.58 -6.55
CA GLY A 54 -7.92 -2.97 -6.91
C GLY A 54 -9.17 -3.16 -7.77
N ALA A 55 -9.34 -4.37 -8.29
CA ALA A 55 -10.50 -4.72 -9.08
C ALA A 55 -11.77 -4.74 -8.21
N ILE A 56 -12.85 -4.19 -8.75
CA ILE A 56 -14.19 -4.27 -8.20
C ILE A 56 -14.97 -5.26 -9.07
N ASP A 57 -15.89 -6.01 -8.47
CA ASP A 57 -16.74 -6.93 -9.22
C ASP A 57 -17.50 -6.14 -10.32
N PRO A 58 -17.31 -6.47 -11.60
CA PRO A 58 -17.98 -5.77 -12.71
C PRO A 58 -19.51 -5.95 -12.70
N ARG A 59 -20.01 -6.92 -11.93
CA ARG A 59 -21.45 -7.14 -11.74
C ARG A 59 -22.07 -6.25 -10.67
N LEU A 60 -21.24 -5.49 -9.93
CA LEU A 60 -21.71 -4.59 -8.89
C LEU A 60 -22.57 -3.50 -9.50
N GLN A 61 -23.86 -3.51 -9.15
CA GLN A 61 -24.82 -2.46 -9.51
C GLN A 61 -25.15 -1.65 -8.27
N LEU A 62 -24.85 -0.37 -8.31
CA LEU A 62 -25.14 0.55 -7.21
C LEU A 62 -26.27 1.47 -7.60
N ALA A 63 -27.16 1.73 -6.64
CA ALA A 63 -28.18 2.75 -6.82
C ALA A 63 -27.54 4.14 -7.01
N PRO A 64 -28.14 5.04 -7.80
CA PRO A 64 -27.63 6.39 -7.97
C PRO A 64 -27.47 7.10 -6.61
N CYS A 65 -26.32 7.78 -6.44
CA CYS A 65 -25.95 8.47 -5.23
C CYS A 65 -25.37 9.84 -5.57
N ALA A 66 -25.91 10.88 -4.93
CA ALA A 66 -25.47 12.26 -5.13
C ALA A 66 -24.18 12.55 -4.35
N LYS A 67 -23.97 11.90 -3.18
CA LYS A 67 -22.79 12.11 -2.36
C LYS A 67 -22.27 10.78 -1.81
N ILE A 68 -21.03 10.47 -2.16
CA ILE A 68 -20.31 9.27 -1.67
C ILE A 68 -19.19 9.75 -0.76
N GLU A 69 -19.10 9.16 0.43
CA GLU A 69 -18.05 9.46 1.40
C GLU A 69 -17.12 8.26 1.57
N PRO A 70 -15.81 8.44 1.28
CA PRO A 70 -14.80 7.44 1.59
C PRO A 70 -14.45 7.48 3.09
N THR A 71 -14.30 6.31 3.70
CA THR A 71 -13.87 6.19 5.10
C THR A 71 -12.87 5.04 5.25
N GLN A 72 -11.91 5.21 6.16
CA GLN A 72 -10.99 4.13 6.52
C GLN A 72 -11.74 3.06 7.33
N ILE A 73 -11.44 1.80 7.05
CA ILE A 73 -11.97 0.68 7.81
C ILE A 73 -11.03 0.44 8.99
N THR A 74 -11.57 0.49 10.20
CA THR A 74 -10.80 0.23 11.43
C THR A 74 -10.15 -1.16 11.40
N GLY A 75 -8.90 -1.24 11.84
CA GLY A 75 -8.14 -2.51 11.87
C GLY A 75 -7.51 -2.92 10.55
N GLN A 76 -7.70 -2.15 9.47
CA GLN A 76 -6.98 -2.39 8.22
C GLN A 76 -5.57 -1.77 8.26
N PRO A 77 -4.57 -2.41 7.64
CA PRO A 77 -3.23 -1.85 7.54
C PRO A 77 -3.26 -0.59 6.67
N ALA A 78 -2.43 0.40 7.01
CA ALA A 78 -2.28 1.61 6.21
C ALA A 78 -1.46 1.38 4.93
N TRP A 79 -0.66 0.32 4.86
CA TRP A 79 0.21 -0.05 3.74
C TRP A 79 -0.09 -1.46 3.24
N GLY A 80 0.35 -1.75 2.03
CA GLY A 80 0.09 -3.03 1.36
C GLY A 80 -1.35 -3.12 0.84
N ARG A 81 -1.94 -4.30 0.90
CA ARG A 81 -3.33 -4.52 0.50
C ARG A 81 -4.27 -4.10 1.60
N THR A 82 -5.09 -3.12 1.31
CA THR A 82 -6.06 -2.56 2.25
C THR A 82 -7.41 -2.32 1.57
N ARG A 83 -8.37 -1.76 2.28
CA ARG A 83 -9.70 -1.44 1.76
C ARG A 83 -10.18 -0.11 2.30
N ILE A 84 -10.85 0.65 1.45
CA ILE A 84 -11.54 1.88 1.81
C ILE A 84 -13.04 1.63 1.66
N ALA A 85 -13.82 1.96 2.68
CA ALA A 85 -15.27 1.93 2.59
C ALA A 85 -15.76 3.16 1.84
N LEU A 86 -16.66 2.94 0.89
CA LEU A 86 -17.39 3.98 0.17
C LEU A 86 -18.85 3.90 0.54
N ARG A 87 -19.39 4.95 1.14
CA ARG A 87 -20.75 5.00 1.63
C ARG A 87 -21.56 6.06 0.89
N CYS A 88 -22.72 5.67 0.38
CA CYS A 88 -23.69 6.63 -0.10
C CYS A 88 -24.39 7.31 1.08
N VAL A 89 -24.20 8.61 1.23
CA VAL A 89 -24.81 9.42 2.29
C VAL A 89 -26.01 10.23 1.81
N GLU A 90 -26.07 10.58 0.51
CA GLU A 90 -27.18 11.28 -0.14
C GLU A 90 -27.65 10.53 -1.37
N GLY A 91 -28.77 9.83 -1.27
CA GLY A 91 -29.38 9.05 -2.33
C GLY A 91 -30.69 8.39 -1.90
N LYS A 92 -31.46 7.90 -2.88
CA LYS A 92 -32.72 7.19 -2.63
C LYS A 92 -32.50 5.90 -1.85
N SER A 93 -31.36 5.24 -2.07
CA SER A 93 -30.96 4.03 -1.37
C SER A 93 -29.55 4.22 -0.79
N ARG A 94 -29.40 3.97 0.51
CA ARG A 94 -28.08 3.96 1.16
C ARG A 94 -27.40 2.64 0.86
N TRP A 95 -26.13 2.70 0.45
CA TRP A 95 -25.30 1.52 0.25
C TRP A 95 -23.90 1.76 0.81
N ASN A 96 -23.21 0.68 1.08
CA ASN A 96 -21.82 0.69 1.53
C ASN A 96 -21.07 -0.41 0.78
N VAL A 97 -19.96 -0.05 0.13
CA VAL A 97 -19.10 -0.98 -0.60
C VAL A 97 -17.65 -0.78 -0.18
N SER A 98 -16.87 -1.83 -0.34
CA SER A 98 -15.46 -1.83 0.02
C SER A 98 -14.62 -1.80 -1.26
N LEU A 99 -13.87 -0.73 -1.48
CA LEU A 99 -12.90 -0.60 -2.56
C LEU A 99 -11.58 -1.23 -2.13
N PRO A 100 -11.10 -2.30 -2.77
CA PRO A 100 -9.76 -2.79 -2.57
C PRO A 100 -8.75 -1.74 -3.04
N VAL A 101 -7.69 -1.54 -2.27
CA VAL A 101 -6.62 -0.59 -2.59
C VAL A 101 -5.28 -1.23 -2.26
N THR A 102 -4.28 -1.02 -3.12
CA THR A 102 -2.89 -1.37 -2.83
C THR A 102 -2.11 -0.09 -2.57
N VAL A 103 -1.49 -0.01 -1.40
CA VAL A 103 -0.67 1.12 -0.97
C VAL A 103 0.77 0.66 -0.85
N GLN A 104 1.64 1.16 -1.71
CA GLN A 104 3.07 0.92 -1.70
C GLN A 104 3.78 2.11 -1.06
N VAL A 105 4.74 1.82 -0.17
CA VAL A 105 5.53 2.83 0.53
C VAL A 105 7.00 2.54 0.28
N PHE A 106 7.62 3.27 -0.63
CA PHE A 106 9.01 3.10 -0.99
C PHE A 106 9.90 3.98 -0.11
N ALA A 107 10.80 3.33 0.61
CA ALA A 107 11.78 4.01 1.46
C ALA A 107 13.04 3.14 1.63
N PRO A 108 14.19 3.74 2.02
CA PRO A 108 15.39 2.97 2.34
C PRO A 108 15.15 1.98 3.47
N ALA A 109 15.67 0.77 3.30
CA ALA A 109 15.69 -0.26 4.33
C ALA A 109 16.93 -1.13 4.18
N VAL A 110 17.26 -1.86 5.24
CA VAL A 110 18.35 -2.82 5.23
C VAL A 110 17.92 -4.06 4.48
N VAL A 111 18.70 -4.42 3.47
CA VAL A 111 18.53 -5.62 2.66
C VAL A 111 19.78 -6.49 2.75
N LEU A 112 19.66 -7.77 2.40
CA LEU A 112 20.84 -8.62 2.26
C LEU A 112 21.62 -8.25 1.00
N ALA A 113 22.94 -8.09 1.13
CA ALA A 113 23.84 -7.91 0.00
C ALA A 113 23.98 -9.19 -0.84
N THR A 114 23.96 -10.35 -0.17
CA THR A 114 24.04 -11.69 -0.78
C THR A 114 23.00 -12.62 -0.15
N ALA A 115 22.62 -13.68 -0.86
CA ALA A 115 21.72 -14.70 -0.31
C ALA A 115 22.37 -15.42 0.87
N LEU A 116 21.62 -15.61 1.96
CA LEU A 116 22.09 -16.30 3.16
C LEU A 116 21.10 -17.40 3.59
N PRO A 117 21.60 -18.55 4.08
CA PRO A 117 20.77 -19.62 4.60
C PRO A 117 20.20 -19.30 5.99
N ALA A 118 19.22 -20.08 6.45
CA ALA A 118 18.78 -20.09 7.83
C ALA A 118 19.96 -20.44 8.76
N GLY A 119 20.00 -19.82 9.94
CA GLY A 119 21.09 -20.00 10.91
C GLY A 119 22.33 -19.14 10.63
N ALA A 120 22.40 -18.42 9.51
CA ALA A 120 23.50 -17.49 9.25
C ALA A 120 23.47 -16.31 10.21
N THR A 121 24.64 -15.91 10.71
CA THR A 121 24.83 -14.72 11.53
C THR A 121 25.07 -13.50 10.64
N LEU A 122 24.37 -12.42 10.92
CA LEU A 122 24.46 -11.17 10.17
C LEU A 122 25.67 -10.34 10.63
N ASP A 123 26.51 -9.97 9.68
CA ASP A 123 27.63 -9.05 9.86
C ASP A 123 27.50 -7.82 8.96
N THR A 124 28.45 -6.92 9.02
CA THR A 124 28.44 -5.67 8.25
C THR A 124 28.53 -5.90 6.72
N THR A 125 29.14 -7.00 6.29
CA THR A 125 29.31 -7.31 4.84
C THR A 125 28.05 -7.90 4.23
N ALA A 126 27.21 -8.51 5.07
CA ALA A 126 25.95 -9.11 4.65
C ALA A 126 24.83 -8.07 4.43
N LEU A 127 25.02 -6.85 4.94
CA LEU A 127 23.97 -5.82 5.00
C LEU A 127 24.28 -4.65 4.07
N THR A 128 23.26 -4.18 3.36
CA THR A 128 23.30 -2.95 2.56
C THR A 128 21.97 -2.21 2.65
N LEU A 129 21.93 -0.96 2.20
CA LEU A 129 20.70 -0.17 2.11
C LEU A 129 20.19 -0.18 0.66
N ALA A 130 18.89 -0.38 0.51
CA ALA A 130 18.20 -0.23 -0.77
C ALA A 130 16.79 0.35 -0.57
N GLU A 131 16.25 1.02 -1.59
CA GLU A 131 14.84 1.40 -1.61
C GLU A 131 13.99 0.16 -1.81
N VAL A 132 13.05 -0.09 -0.91
CA VAL A 132 12.13 -1.22 -0.96
C VAL A 132 10.70 -0.78 -0.63
N ASP A 133 9.72 -1.55 -1.09
CA ASP A 133 8.33 -1.37 -0.67
C ASP A 133 8.14 -1.91 0.75
N TRP A 134 7.91 -1.01 1.70
CA TRP A 134 7.66 -1.35 3.10
C TRP A 134 6.33 -2.09 3.28
N GLY A 135 5.36 -1.85 2.39
CA GLY A 135 4.05 -2.51 2.36
C GLY A 135 4.04 -3.91 1.73
N ALA A 136 5.15 -4.36 1.12
CA ALA A 136 5.20 -5.62 0.37
C ALA A 136 5.02 -6.88 1.23
N ALA A 137 5.32 -6.82 2.53
CA ALA A 137 5.19 -7.95 3.45
C ALA A 137 4.87 -7.48 4.87
N SER A 138 4.41 -8.42 5.71
CA SER A 138 4.09 -8.14 7.11
C SER A 138 5.32 -7.72 7.93
N GLY A 139 5.10 -6.81 8.87
CA GLY A 139 6.15 -6.22 9.71
C GLY A 139 6.93 -5.13 8.98
N GLN A 140 7.40 -4.14 9.73
CA GLN A 140 8.23 -3.08 9.17
C GLN A 140 9.65 -3.60 8.90
N PRO A 141 10.27 -3.24 7.76
CA PRO A 141 11.68 -3.54 7.53
C PRO A 141 12.57 -2.69 8.45
N PHE A 142 13.76 -3.17 8.72
CA PHE A 142 14.73 -2.41 9.50
C PHE A 142 15.31 -1.27 8.64
N ALA A 143 15.24 -0.04 9.17
CA ALA A 143 15.85 1.12 8.54
C ALA A 143 17.35 1.25 8.86
N ASN A 144 17.83 0.58 9.93
CA ASN A 144 19.20 0.66 10.40
C ASN A 144 19.78 -0.73 10.66
N GLY A 145 21.00 -0.97 10.14
CA GLY A 145 21.68 -2.27 10.25
C GLY A 145 22.30 -2.54 11.63
N GLN A 146 22.55 -1.54 12.47
CA GLN A 146 23.22 -1.72 13.77
C GLN A 146 22.47 -2.72 14.66
N ALA A 147 21.15 -2.66 14.71
CA ALA A 147 20.33 -3.58 15.50
C ALA A 147 20.33 -5.03 14.98
N LEU A 148 20.86 -5.24 13.77
CA LEU A 148 20.91 -6.52 13.08
C LEU A 148 22.24 -7.26 13.26
N LEU A 149 23.31 -6.55 13.62
CA LEU A 149 24.64 -7.16 13.78
C LEU A 149 24.62 -8.25 14.86
N GLY A 150 25.19 -9.41 14.53
CA GLY A 150 25.19 -10.58 15.38
C GLY A 150 23.85 -11.30 15.53
N ARG A 151 22.78 -10.82 14.86
CA ARG A 151 21.49 -11.52 14.80
C ARG A 151 21.60 -12.71 13.86
N VAL A 152 20.76 -13.71 14.09
CA VAL A 152 20.75 -14.96 13.32
C VAL A 152 19.46 -15.05 12.52
N LEU A 153 19.55 -15.46 11.25
CA LEU A 153 18.40 -15.65 10.37
C LEU A 153 17.58 -16.87 10.82
N ALA A 154 16.27 -16.69 10.93
CA ALA A 154 15.32 -17.76 11.20
C ALA A 154 14.96 -18.58 9.96
N ARG A 155 15.09 -17.97 8.75
CA ARG A 155 14.80 -18.57 7.46
C ARG A 155 15.79 -18.10 6.40
N PRO A 156 15.95 -18.83 5.28
CA PRO A 156 16.80 -18.35 4.19
C PRO A 156 16.21 -17.09 3.56
N LEU A 157 17.08 -16.15 3.18
CA LEU A 157 16.73 -14.92 2.48
C LEU A 157 17.62 -14.74 1.24
N ALA A 158 17.02 -14.25 0.16
CA ALA A 158 17.74 -13.92 -1.06
C ALA A 158 18.43 -12.55 -0.97
N ALA A 159 19.41 -12.31 -1.84
CA ALA A 159 19.98 -10.98 -2.04
C ALA A 159 18.88 -9.97 -2.40
N GLY A 160 18.99 -8.76 -1.86
CA GLY A 160 18.01 -7.68 -2.06
C GLY A 160 16.75 -7.80 -1.22
N GLN A 161 16.52 -8.89 -0.49
CA GLN A 161 15.36 -8.98 0.41
C GLN A 161 15.56 -8.12 1.65
N ALA A 162 14.52 -7.32 1.97
CA ALA A 162 14.50 -6.49 3.17
C ALA A 162 14.37 -7.35 4.42
N LEU A 163 15.17 -7.04 5.42
CA LEU A 163 15.16 -7.70 6.72
C LEU A 163 14.02 -7.16 7.58
N ARG A 164 13.26 -8.07 8.17
CA ARG A 164 12.11 -7.81 9.06
C ARG A 164 12.22 -8.63 10.34
N ALA A 165 11.52 -8.24 11.37
CA ALA A 165 11.59 -8.95 12.67
C ALA A 165 11.28 -10.45 12.57
N PRO A 166 10.30 -10.94 11.78
CA PRO A 166 10.03 -12.37 11.63
C PRO A 166 11.15 -13.16 10.94
N ASP A 167 12.09 -12.49 10.26
CA ASP A 167 13.21 -13.13 9.57
C ASP A 167 14.35 -13.53 10.54
N LEU A 168 14.28 -13.08 11.78
CA LEU A 168 15.34 -13.22 12.77
C LEU A 168 14.91 -14.14 13.90
N LEU A 169 15.83 -14.98 14.38
CA LEU A 169 15.59 -15.72 15.60
C LEU A 169 15.38 -14.76 16.78
N ALA A 170 14.43 -15.12 17.65
CA ALA A 170 14.18 -14.39 18.87
C ALA A 170 15.44 -14.33 19.74
N ARG A 171 15.74 -13.17 20.33
CA ARG A 171 16.80 -13.08 21.34
C ARG A 171 16.34 -13.85 22.57
N LYS A 172 17.16 -14.81 23.01
CA LYS A 172 16.99 -15.43 24.31
C LYS A 172 17.61 -14.51 25.35
N TRP A 173 16.79 -13.81 26.12
CA TRP A 173 17.24 -12.91 27.18
C TRP A 173 17.59 -13.67 28.48
N PHE A 174 17.03 -14.90 28.64
CA PHE A 174 17.22 -15.74 29.81
C PHE A 174 17.45 -17.17 29.37
N ALA A 175 18.37 -17.86 30.06
CA ALA A 175 18.49 -19.30 29.97
C ALA A 175 17.43 -19.99 30.86
N PRO A 176 16.97 -21.21 30.52
CA PRO A 176 16.09 -21.96 31.40
C PRO A 176 16.74 -22.13 32.79
N GLY A 177 16.06 -21.63 33.83
CA GLY A 177 16.58 -21.69 35.23
C GLY A 177 17.23 -20.41 35.76
N GLU A 178 17.39 -19.35 34.94
CA GLU A 178 17.83 -18.04 35.43
C GLU A 178 16.70 -17.32 36.19
N THR A 179 17.01 -16.85 37.38
CA THR A 179 16.10 -16.07 38.23
C THR A 179 16.12 -14.62 37.76
N VAL A 180 14.98 -14.06 37.42
CA VAL A 180 14.82 -12.64 37.07
C VAL A 180 14.69 -11.86 38.35
N GLN A 181 15.61 -10.91 38.63
CA GLN A 181 15.52 -9.93 39.69
C GLN A 181 14.88 -8.64 39.20
#